data_8cea4aa7363fdde2dcb595ca5bad880c
#
_entry.id   8cea4aa7363fdde2dcb595ca5bad880c
#
_cell.length_a   1.000
_cell.length_b   1.000
_cell.length_c   1.000
_cell.angle_alpha   90.00
_cell.angle_beta   90.00
_cell.angle_gamma   90.00
#
_symmetry.space_group_name_H-M   'P 1'
#
loop_
_entity.id
_entity.type
_entity.pdbx_description
1 polymer ?
#
loop_
_entity_poly.entity_id
_entity_poly.type
_entity_poly.pdbx_seq_one_letter_code
_entity_poly.pdbx_strand_id
1 'polypeptide(L)'
;MKTAETTLENLRQLTSKYCNTLIPSTDKTGNHTAQIKMLNYYELGCTITEIIKLCIVALEQEAHQPSTTIKYSPINVPLILEMVLEMFPLDEFELITEINKVLVGEF
;
A
#
# COMPACT_ATOMS: atom_id res chain seq x y z
N MET A 1 11.66 36.33 18.94
CA MET A 1 11.27 35.99 17.59
C MET A 1 12.26 35.09 16.90
N LYS A 2 13.56 35.32 17.04
CA LYS A 2 14.56 34.41 16.47
C LYS A 2 14.43 32.99 17.03
N THR A 3 14.02 32.84 18.28
CA THR A 3 13.87 31.52 18.89
C THR A 3 12.75 30.72 18.23
N ALA A 4 11.62 31.35 17.93
CA ALA A 4 10.51 30.67 17.27
C ALA A 4 10.87 30.28 15.83
N GLU A 5 11.57 31.15 15.12
CA GLU A 5 12.00 30.86 13.76
C GLU A 5 13.03 29.74 13.74
N THR A 6 13.95 29.73 14.71
CA THR A 6 14.96 28.68 14.82
C THR A 6 14.30 27.34 15.14
N THR A 7 13.29 27.33 16.01
CA THR A 7 12.55 26.13 16.36
C THR A 7 11.80 25.58 15.14
N LEU A 8 11.16 26.46 14.38
CA LEU A 8 10.46 26.05 13.18
C LEU A 8 11.40 25.46 12.14
N GLU A 9 12.56 26.10 11.94
CA GLU A 9 13.56 25.61 11.01
C GLU A 9 14.12 24.25 11.44
N ASN A 10 14.37 24.08 12.75
CA ASN A 10 14.82 22.80 13.27
C ASN A 10 13.78 21.71 13.03
N LEU A 11 12.50 22.01 13.22
CA LEU A 11 11.43 21.05 12.96
C LEU A 11 11.37 20.70 11.49
N ARG A 12 11.54 21.66 10.59
CA ARG A 12 11.58 21.41 9.14
C ARG A 12 12.73 20.49 8.78
N GLN A 13 13.91 20.73 9.35
CA GLN A 13 15.09 19.89 9.09
C GLN A 13 14.88 18.48 9.59
N LEU A 14 14.33 18.31 10.79
CA LEU A 14 14.05 17.00 11.35
C LEU A 14 13.00 16.26 10.52
N THR A 15 11.95 16.96 10.12
CA THR A 15 10.91 16.37 9.27
C THR A 15 11.49 15.92 7.94
N SER A 16 12.30 16.75 7.32
CA SER A 16 12.93 16.40 6.04
C SER A 16 13.87 15.21 6.17
N LYS A 17 14.55 15.10 7.30
CA LYS A 17 15.52 14.03 7.52
C LYS A 17 14.86 12.69 7.86
N TYR A 18 13.78 12.69 8.63
CA TYR A 18 13.22 11.47 9.19
C TYR A 18 11.84 11.09 8.64
N CYS A 19 11.08 12.04 8.12
CA CYS A 19 9.73 11.76 7.63
C CYS A 19 9.72 11.55 6.13
N ASN A 20 10.31 10.43 5.70
CA ASN A 20 10.44 10.12 4.27
C ASN A 20 9.63 8.90 3.83
N THR A 21 8.84 8.34 4.74
CA THR A 21 8.01 7.17 4.42
C THR A 21 6.88 7.53 3.48
N LEU A 22 6.28 8.69 3.70
CA LEU A 22 5.20 9.19 2.84
C LEU A 22 5.71 10.37 2.04
N ILE A 23 5.45 10.34 0.76
CA ILE A 23 5.85 11.39 -0.18
C ILE A 23 4.59 12.09 -0.66
N PRO A 24 4.51 13.44 -0.53
CA PRO A 24 3.35 14.17 -1.03
C PRO A 24 3.18 13.97 -2.53
N SER A 25 1.95 13.82 -2.96
CA SER A 25 1.63 13.70 -4.38
C SER A 25 1.84 15.04 -5.08
N THR A 26 2.29 14.99 -6.33
CA THR A 26 2.52 16.18 -7.13
C THR A 26 1.23 16.72 -7.76
N ASP A 27 0.14 16.00 -7.68
CA ASP A 27 -1.12 16.36 -8.33
C ASP A 27 -2.02 17.26 -7.49
N LYS A 28 -1.53 17.76 -6.37
CA LYS A 28 -2.25 18.68 -5.49
C LYS A 28 -3.54 18.11 -4.90
N THR A 29 -3.67 16.80 -4.86
CA THR A 29 -4.86 16.16 -4.26
C THR A 29 -4.80 16.09 -2.75
N GLY A 30 -3.63 16.40 -2.15
CA GLY A 30 -3.43 16.22 -0.73
C GLY A 30 -3.07 14.80 -0.34
N ASN A 31 -2.98 13.91 -1.29
CA ASN A 31 -2.59 12.52 -1.04
C ASN A 31 -1.07 12.40 -0.84
N HIS A 32 -0.69 11.34 -0.17
CA HIS A 32 0.71 10.99 0.01
C HIS A 32 0.94 9.58 -0.51
N THR A 33 2.13 9.32 -0.99
CA THR A 33 2.50 8.01 -1.53
C THR A 33 3.49 7.33 -0.60
N ALA A 34 3.21 6.09 -0.24
CA ALA A 34 4.15 5.24 0.47
C ALA A 34 4.87 4.36 -0.55
N GLN A 35 6.19 4.31 -0.46
CA GLN A 35 6.99 3.47 -1.36
C GLN A 35 7.36 2.17 -0.68
N ILE A 36 7.15 1.07 -1.38
CA ILE A 36 7.52 -0.26 -0.92
C ILE A 36 8.52 -0.84 -1.91
N LYS A 37 9.63 -1.33 -1.40
CA LYS A 37 10.67 -1.91 -2.26
C LYS A 37 10.35 -3.37 -2.55
N MET A 38 10.32 -3.71 -3.83
CA MET A 38 10.12 -5.07 -4.31
C MET A 38 11.27 -5.44 -5.24
N LEU A 39 11.67 -6.69 -5.19
CA LEU A 39 12.76 -7.18 -6.03
C LEU A 39 12.33 -7.24 -7.50
N ASN A 40 11.13 -7.74 -7.76
CA ASN A 40 10.59 -7.89 -9.10
C ASN A 40 9.08 -8.10 -9.04
N TYR A 41 8.44 -8.27 -10.19
CA TYR A 41 6.99 -8.48 -10.25
C TYR A 41 6.55 -9.81 -9.64
N TYR A 42 7.40 -10.81 -9.68
CA TYR A 42 7.09 -12.08 -9.02
C TYR A 42 6.94 -11.90 -7.51
N GLU A 43 7.88 -11.17 -6.90
CA GLU A 43 7.80 -10.86 -5.47
C GLU A 43 6.57 -10.03 -5.14
N LEU A 44 6.23 -9.07 -5.99
CA LEU A 44 5.01 -8.27 -5.82
C LEU A 44 3.78 -9.17 -5.83
N GLY A 45 3.70 -10.10 -6.80
CA GLY A 45 2.60 -11.04 -6.88
C GLY A 45 2.51 -11.95 -5.65
N CYS A 46 3.64 -12.45 -5.18
CA CYS A 46 3.69 -13.26 -3.96
C CYS A 46 3.19 -12.47 -2.75
N THR A 47 3.62 -11.22 -2.62
CA THR A 47 3.20 -10.36 -1.53
C THR A 47 1.69 -10.12 -1.56
N ILE A 48 1.14 -9.80 -2.72
CA ILE A 48 -0.29 -9.59 -2.89
C ILE A 48 -1.04 -10.87 -2.51
N THR A 49 -0.56 -12.03 -2.96
CA THR A 49 -1.19 -13.32 -2.67
C THR A 49 -1.22 -13.57 -1.16
N GLU A 50 -0.11 -13.35 -0.48
CA GLU A 50 -0.05 -13.57 0.97
C GLU A 50 -0.97 -12.61 1.73
N ILE A 51 -1.06 -11.36 1.30
CA ILE A 51 -1.96 -10.41 1.92
C ILE A 51 -3.41 -10.86 1.76
N ILE A 52 -3.78 -11.34 0.58
CA ILE A 52 -5.13 -11.84 0.34
C ILE A 52 -5.43 -13.05 1.23
N LYS A 53 -4.47 -13.97 1.36
CA LYS A 53 -4.62 -15.11 2.27
C LYS A 53 -4.85 -14.66 3.71
N LEU A 54 -4.11 -13.67 4.16
CA LEU A 54 -4.30 -13.11 5.49
C LEU A 54 -5.69 -12.51 5.66
N CYS A 55 -6.21 -11.85 4.65
CA CYS A 55 -7.57 -11.31 4.68
C CYS A 55 -8.61 -12.42 4.81
N ILE A 56 -8.43 -13.52 4.08
CA ILE A 56 -9.34 -14.66 4.14
C ILE A 56 -9.35 -15.25 5.55
N VAL A 57 -8.16 -15.47 6.12
CA VAL A 57 -8.04 -16.00 7.48
C VAL A 57 -8.70 -15.06 8.50
N ALA A 58 -8.49 -13.76 8.34
CA ALA A 58 -9.08 -12.78 9.24
C ALA A 58 -10.61 -12.83 9.20
N LEU A 59 -11.19 -12.93 8.00
CA LEU A 59 -12.63 -13.03 7.85
C LEU A 59 -13.19 -14.33 8.44
N GLU A 60 -12.46 -15.42 8.25
CA GLU A 60 -12.89 -16.70 8.84
C GLU A 60 -12.86 -16.65 10.36
N GLN A 61 -11.84 -16.04 10.94
CA GLN A 61 -11.76 -15.92 12.39
C GLN A 61 -12.88 -15.05 12.94
N GLU A 62 -13.21 -13.96 12.28
CA GLU A 62 -14.33 -13.12 12.69
C GLU A 62 -15.65 -13.90 12.66
N ALA A 63 -15.85 -14.72 11.63
CA ALA A 63 -17.07 -15.51 11.49
C ALA A 63 -17.22 -16.54 12.61
N HIS A 64 -16.11 -17.03 13.15
CA HIS A 64 -16.11 -18.10 14.15
C HIS A 64 -15.92 -17.60 15.57
N GLN A 65 -15.65 -16.31 15.75
CA GLN A 65 -15.48 -15.79 17.10
C GLN A 65 -16.82 -15.60 17.79
N PRO A 66 -16.97 -16.13 18.99
CA PRO A 66 -18.15 -15.80 19.77
C PRO A 66 -18.13 -14.32 20.11
N SER A 67 -19.31 -13.71 20.11
CA SER A 67 -19.46 -12.33 20.52
C SER A 67 -19.12 -12.23 22.00
N THR A 68 -17.89 -11.94 22.31
CA THR A 68 -17.44 -11.93 23.68
C THR A 68 -17.24 -10.51 24.16
N THR A 69 -17.03 -10.42 25.44
CA THR A 69 -16.70 -9.19 26.11
C THR A 69 -15.28 -8.72 25.84
N ILE A 70 -14.53 -9.49 25.08
CA ILE A 70 -13.14 -9.15 24.80
C ILE A 70 -13.09 -8.00 23.82
N LYS A 71 -12.44 -6.92 24.24
CA LYS A 71 -12.27 -5.73 23.42
C LYS A 71 -11.06 -5.91 22.54
N TYR A 72 -11.25 -6.48 21.37
CA TYR A 72 -10.22 -6.34 20.37
C TYR A 72 -10.86 -5.81 19.10
N SER A 73 -10.10 -5.01 18.39
CA SER A 73 -10.58 -4.47 17.12
C SER A 73 -10.38 -5.52 16.04
N PRO A 74 -11.43 -5.83 15.28
CA PRO A 74 -11.26 -6.72 14.15
C PRO A 74 -10.30 -6.09 13.12
N ILE A 75 -9.65 -6.94 12.35
CA ILE A 75 -8.79 -6.48 11.27
C ILE A 75 -9.67 -5.78 10.24
N ASN A 76 -9.25 -4.60 9.84
CA ASN A 76 -9.97 -3.82 8.82
C ASN A 76 -9.64 -4.37 7.43
N VAL A 77 -10.33 -5.42 7.04
CA VAL A 77 -10.10 -6.10 5.77
C VAL A 77 -10.36 -5.18 4.56
N PRO A 78 -11.44 -4.39 4.54
CA PRO A 78 -11.65 -3.46 3.42
C PRO A 78 -10.48 -2.50 3.22
N LEU A 79 -9.91 -1.97 4.29
CA LEU A 79 -8.76 -1.09 4.19
C LEU A 79 -7.56 -1.79 3.58
N ILE A 80 -7.30 -3.03 4.02
CA ILE A 80 -6.19 -3.81 3.49
C ILE A 80 -6.39 -4.12 2.02
N LEU A 81 -7.61 -4.46 1.62
CA LEU A 81 -7.92 -4.75 0.22
C LEU A 81 -7.80 -3.51 -0.66
N GLU A 82 -8.12 -2.34 -0.15
CA GLU A 82 -7.88 -1.10 -0.87
C GLU A 82 -6.39 -0.91 -1.15
N MET A 83 -5.53 -1.24 -0.18
CA MET A 83 -4.09 -1.19 -0.37
C MET A 83 -3.62 -2.18 -1.42
N VAL A 84 -4.18 -3.40 -1.41
CA VAL A 84 -3.87 -4.40 -2.43
C VAL A 84 -4.25 -3.91 -3.81
N LEU A 85 -5.40 -3.25 -3.93
CA LEU A 85 -5.85 -2.70 -5.19
C LEU A 85 -4.86 -1.65 -5.73
N GLU A 86 -4.30 -0.82 -4.85
CA GLU A 86 -3.27 0.14 -5.22
C GLU A 86 -1.96 -0.54 -5.66
N MET A 87 -1.66 -1.70 -5.11
CA MET A 87 -0.44 -2.45 -5.43
C MET A 87 -0.58 -3.27 -6.70
N PHE A 88 -1.80 -3.56 -7.13
CA PHE A 88 -2.04 -4.48 -8.23
C PHE A 88 -1.68 -3.83 -9.56
N PRO A 89 -0.73 -4.40 -10.32
CA PRO A 89 -0.21 -3.76 -11.52
C PRO A 89 -1.05 -4.09 -12.76
N LEU A 90 -2.30 -3.62 -12.78
CA LEU A 90 -3.24 -3.94 -13.85
C LEU A 90 -2.76 -3.46 -15.21
N ASP A 91 -2.20 -2.25 -15.27
CA ASP A 91 -1.71 -1.68 -16.52
C ASP A 91 -0.56 -2.51 -17.11
N GLU A 92 0.30 -3.02 -16.23
CA GLU A 92 1.40 -3.87 -16.66
C GLU A 92 0.91 -5.21 -17.18
N PHE A 93 -0.15 -5.76 -16.60
CA PHE A 93 -0.76 -6.97 -17.13
C PHE A 93 -1.36 -6.73 -18.51
N GLU A 94 -1.96 -5.57 -18.75
CA GLU A 94 -2.46 -5.20 -20.05
C GLU A 94 -1.33 -5.14 -21.09
N LEU A 95 -0.22 -4.53 -20.71
CA LEU A 95 0.97 -4.49 -21.56
C LEU A 95 1.49 -5.89 -21.89
N ILE A 96 1.55 -6.77 -20.90
CA ILE A 96 1.98 -8.15 -21.11
C ILE A 96 1.06 -8.86 -22.09
N THR A 97 -0.25 -8.63 -21.98
CA THR A 97 -1.22 -9.21 -22.92
C THR A 97 -0.94 -8.74 -24.35
N GLU A 98 -0.68 -7.45 -24.53
CA GLU A 98 -0.37 -6.90 -25.84
C GLU A 98 0.93 -7.46 -26.41
N ILE A 99 1.95 -7.58 -25.57
CA ILE A 99 3.23 -8.16 -25.98
C ILE A 99 3.03 -9.62 -26.42
N ASN A 100 2.26 -10.38 -25.65
CA ASN A 100 1.99 -11.79 -25.97
C ASN A 100 1.27 -11.93 -27.29
N LYS A 101 0.32 -11.04 -27.59
CA LYS A 101 -0.37 -11.05 -28.89
C LYS A 101 0.61 -10.88 -30.04
N VAL A 102 1.56 -9.96 -29.89
CA VAL A 102 2.58 -9.73 -30.91
C VAL A 102 3.46 -10.96 -31.08
N LEU A 103 3.89 -11.56 -29.97
CA LEU A 103 4.79 -12.71 -29.99
C LEU A 103 4.16 -13.95 -30.63
N VAL A 104 2.84 -14.14 -30.45
CA VAL A 104 2.15 -15.29 -31.05
C VAL A 104 1.47 -14.95 -32.37
N GLY A 105 1.61 -13.73 -32.85
CA GLY A 105 1.04 -13.31 -34.12
C GLY A 105 -0.46 -13.07 -34.10
N GLU A 106 -1.06 -12.88 -32.96
CA GLU A 106 -2.47 -12.54 -32.82
C GLU A 106 -2.66 -11.03 -32.78
N PHE A 107 -3.38 -10.50 -33.69
CA PHE A 107 -3.63 -9.07 -33.79
C PHE A 107 -5.13 -8.77 -33.81
#